data_d360656471a2dc9946db6b6c9d559d00
#
_entry.id   d360656471a2dc9946db6b6c9d559d00
#
_cell.length_a   1.000
_cell.length_b   1.000
_cell.length_c   1.000
_cell.angle_alpha   90.00
_cell.angle_beta   90.00
_cell.angle_gamma   90.00
#
_symmetry.space_group_name_H-M   'P 1'
#
loop_
_entity.id
_entity.type
_entity.pdbx_description
1 polymer ?
#
loop_
_entity_poly.entity_id
_entity_poly.type
_entity_poly.pdbx_seq_one_letter_code
_entity_poly.pdbx_strand_id
1 'polypeptide(L)'
;MQLVYPLTTERLVIRALSPDDVDRHHALFSDPDVVRYLYFGPFDRPAAQEHLARRSILDLPGEGGWINFGVEVKGEGILVGELAMGFISATHAHYEVGYVFDPAYAGRGYAAEGTAMIVELAFSGLGAHRVSGRLDARNDPSARVLEKLGMRREAHFIENEYVKGEWTDELVYAILAPEWRTLRGPATEFEFRK
;
A
#
# COMPACT_ATOMS: atom_id res chain seq x y z
N MET A 1 -7.63 -7.13 17.04
CA MET A 1 -6.94 -8.27 16.42
C MET A 1 -5.72 -7.72 15.70
N GLN A 2 -4.54 -8.30 15.89
CA GLN A 2 -3.28 -7.84 15.31
C GLN A 2 -2.70 -8.90 14.40
N LEU A 3 -2.15 -8.47 13.25
CA LEU A 3 -1.39 -9.33 12.36
C LEU A 3 -0.05 -9.71 13.02
N VAL A 4 0.39 -10.95 12.83
CA VAL A 4 1.72 -11.39 13.28
C VAL A 4 2.77 -11.00 12.24
N TYR A 5 3.78 -10.28 12.68
CA TYR A 5 4.89 -9.81 11.85
C TYR A 5 6.19 -10.60 12.11
N PRO A 6 7.15 -10.59 11.17
CA PRO A 6 7.07 -9.99 9.83
C PRO A 6 6.36 -10.91 8.82
N LEU A 7 5.77 -10.31 7.79
CA LEU A 7 5.45 -11.04 6.56
C LEU A 7 6.69 -11.02 5.66
N THR A 8 6.95 -12.11 4.97
CA THR A 8 8.13 -12.20 4.10
C THR A 8 7.76 -12.64 2.70
N THR A 9 8.38 -12.03 1.70
CA THR A 9 8.33 -12.46 0.31
C THR A 9 9.68 -13.09 -0.08
N GLU A 10 9.96 -13.28 -1.35
CA GLU A 10 11.27 -13.73 -1.81
C GLU A 10 12.39 -12.77 -1.41
N ARG A 11 12.18 -11.46 -1.61
CA ARG A 11 13.21 -10.42 -1.46
C ARG A 11 12.92 -9.38 -0.36
N LEU A 12 11.70 -9.35 0.19
CA LEU A 12 11.25 -8.32 1.11
C LEU A 12 10.90 -8.87 2.49
N VAL A 13 11.07 -8.00 3.48
CA VAL A 13 10.50 -8.11 4.83
C VAL A 13 9.47 -6.99 4.97
N ILE A 14 8.22 -7.37 5.28
CA ILE A 14 7.11 -6.44 5.50
C ILE A 14 6.77 -6.50 6.99
N ARG A 15 6.90 -5.39 7.66
CA ARG A 15 6.76 -5.28 9.11
C ARG A 15 5.92 -4.09 9.55
N ALA A 16 5.62 -4.04 10.82
CA ALA A 16 5.08 -2.84 11.42
C ALA A 16 6.08 -1.67 11.30
N LEU A 17 5.54 -0.46 11.13
CA LEU A 17 6.33 0.76 11.25
C LEU A 17 6.65 1.02 12.73
N SER A 18 7.81 1.58 13.00
CA SER A 18 8.27 1.92 14.35
C SER A 18 8.75 3.38 14.42
N PRO A 19 8.85 3.97 15.62
CA PRO A 19 9.43 5.31 15.79
C PRO A 19 10.86 5.43 15.25
N ASP A 20 11.62 4.34 15.21
CA ASP A 20 12.99 4.33 14.70
C ASP A 20 13.08 4.53 13.19
N ASP A 21 11.97 4.35 12.48
CA ASP A 21 11.89 4.58 11.03
C ASP A 21 11.84 6.06 10.64
N VAL A 22 11.79 6.99 11.62
CA VAL A 22 11.52 8.41 11.37
C VAL A 22 12.46 9.06 10.36
N ASP A 23 13.73 8.71 10.34
CA ASP A 23 14.70 9.29 9.41
C ASP A 23 14.45 8.84 7.98
N ARG A 24 14.18 7.58 7.79
CA ARG A 24 13.86 7.01 6.46
C ARG A 24 12.46 7.43 6.00
N HIS A 25 11.50 7.45 6.91
CA HIS A 25 10.16 7.94 6.64
C HIS A 25 10.17 9.42 6.22
N HIS A 26 10.92 10.28 6.96
CA HIS A 26 11.09 11.67 6.57
C HIS A 26 11.77 11.79 5.19
N ALA A 27 12.88 11.08 4.95
CA ALA A 27 13.56 11.11 3.66
C ALA A 27 12.63 10.75 2.50
N LEU A 28 11.75 9.73 2.69
CA LEU A 28 10.78 9.30 1.69
C LEU A 28 9.71 10.36 1.43
N PHE A 29 9.09 10.91 2.47
CA PHE A 29 7.94 11.81 2.35
C PHE A 29 8.33 13.31 2.26
N SER A 30 9.59 13.67 2.36
CA SER A 30 10.10 15.01 2.06
C SER A 30 10.50 15.20 0.59
N ASP A 31 10.59 14.11 -0.17
CA ASP A 31 10.92 14.16 -1.59
C ASP A 31 9.70 14.60 -2.41
N PRO A 32 9.76 15.74 -3.12
CA PRO A 32 8.66 16.23 -3.96
C PRO A 32 8.23 15.25 -5.05
N ASP A 33 9.15 14.46 -5.60
CA ASP A 33 8.83 13.49 -6.66
C ASP A 33 8.08 12.28 -6.09
N VAL A 34 8.41 11.85 -4.89
CA VAL A 34 7.69 10.77 -4.19
C VAL A 34 6.27 11.17 -3.85
N VAL A 35 6.08 12.37 -3.28
CA VAL A 35 4.75 12.82 -2.87
C VAL A 35 3.94 13.46 -4.00
N ARG A 36 4.49 13.53 -5.21
CA ARG A 36 3.90 14.23 -6.35
C ARG A 36 2.44 13.91 -6.57
N TYR A 37 2.07 12.65 -6.51
CA TYR A 37 0.72 12.14 -6.75
C TYR A 37 -0.04 11.75 -5.47
N LEU A 38 0.49 12.12 -4.29
CA LEU A 38 -0.21 11.93 -3.03
C LEU A 38 -1.06 13.15 -2.69
N TYR A 39 -2.01 12.99 -1.77
CA TYR A 39 -2.95 14.03 -1.35
C TYR A 39 -2.33 15.15 -0.51
N PHE A 40 -1.04 15.08 -0.22
CA PHE A 40 -0.28 16.04 0.57
C PHE A 40 1.05 16.38 -0.10
N GLY A 41 1.63 17.51 0.29
CA GLY A 41 2.98 17.93 -0.15
C GLY A 41 4.09 17.31 0.68
N PRO A 42 5.36 17.71 0.38
CA PRO A 42 6.51 17.25 1.14
C PRO A 42 6.39 17.61 2.63
N PHE A 43 6.76 16.66 3.48
CA PHE A 43 6.75 16.86 4.93
C PHE A 43 8.09 17.46 5.41
N ASP A 44 8.00 18.37 6.36
CA ASP A 44 9.12 18.64 7.27
C ASP A 44 9.24 17.50 8.31
N ARG A 45 10.31 17.53 9.10
CA ARG A 45 10.56 16.47 10.08
C ARG A 45 9.46 16.31 11.13
N PRO A 46 8.91 17.39 11.75
CA PRO A 46 7.78 17.28 12.67
C PRO A 46 6.54 16.65 12.05
N ALA A 47 6.17 17.06 10.82
CA ALA A 47 5.05 16.48 10.09
C ALA A 47 5.27 14.99 9.77
N ALA A 48 6.50 14.61 9.39
CA ALA A 48 6.86 13.22 9.16
C ALA A 48 6.77 12.37 10.45
N GLN A 49 7.19 12.89 11.60
CA GLN A 49 7.05 12.21 12.89
C GLN A 49 5.58 11.95 13.25
N GLU A 50 4.74 12.97 13.10
CA GLU A 50 3.31 12.84 13.36
C GLU A 50 2.63 11.86 12.39
N HIS A 51 2.99 11.91 11.12
CA HIS A 51 2.49 11.00 10.09
C HIS A 51 2.89 9.55 10.38
N LEU A 52 4.16 9.31 10.75
CA LEU A 52 4.66 7.99 11.14
C LEU A 52 3.94 7.45 12.38
N ALA A 53 3.76 8.28 13.41
CA ALA A 53 3.08 7.88 14.64
C ALA A 53 1.64 7.40 14.37
N ARG A 54 0.90 8.07 13.48
CA ARG A 54 -0.44 7.64 13.06
C ARG A 54 -0.43 6.32 12.28
N ARG A 55 0.66 5.99 11.60
CA ARG A 55 0.83 4.80 10.77
C ARG A 55 1.41 3.59 11.50
N SER A 56 1.98 3.80 12.68
CA SER A 56 2.57 2.73 13.51
C SER A 56 1.54 1.96 14.36
N ILE A 57 0.25 2.04 14.00
CA ILE A 57 -0.83 1.33 14.70
C ILE A 57 -0.87 -0.11 14.20
N LEU A 58 -0.85 -1.07 15.14
CA LEU A 58 -0.77 -2.50 14.85
C LEU A 58 -2.14 -3.19 14.76
N ASP A 59 -3.16 -2.58 15.35
CA ASP A 59 -4.51 -3.14 15.34
C ASP A 59 -5.13 -3.01 13.95
N LEU A 60 -5.79 -4.08 13.50
CA LEU A 60 -6.61 -4.02 12.30
C LEU A 60 -7.75 -3.03 12.53
N PRO A 61 -7.88 -2.03 11.66
CA PRO A 61 -8.91 -1.01 11.83
C PRO A 61 -10.30 -1.53 11.48
N GLY A 62 -11.32 -0.78 11.87
CA GLY A 62 -12.68 -0.95 11.37
C GLY A 62 -12.86 -0.35 9.96
N GLU A 63 -14.11 -0.39 9.47
CA GLU A 63 -14.50 0.21 8.18
C GLU A 63 -14.08 1.69 8.10
N GLY A 64 -13.52 2.08 6.97
CA GLY A 64 -12.97 3.41 6.72
C GLY A 64 -11.53 3.62 7.25
N GLY A 65 -10.99 2.69 8.02
CA GLY A 65 -9.64 2.79 8.56
C GLY A 65 -8.57 2.17 7.65
N TRP A 66 -7.31 2.48 7.96
CA TRP A 66 -6.14 2.01 7.23
C TRP A 66 -5.11 1.39 8.17
N ILE A 67 -4.45 0.33 7.71
CA ILE A 67 -3.24 -0.22 8.32
C ILE A 67 -2.06 -0.02 7.38
N ASN A 68 -0.88 0.27 7.96
CA ASN A 68 0.32 0.58 7.19
C ASN A 68 1.46 -0.36 7.57
N PHE A 69 2.34 -0.60 6.61
CA PHE A 69 3.45 -1.55 6.73
C PHE A 69 4.73 -0.91 6.20
N GLY A 70 5.81 -1.08 6.93
CA GLY A 70 7.15 -0.76 6.43
C GLY A 70 7.70 -1.91 5.58
N VAL A 71 8.44 -1.58 4.55
CA VAL A 71 9.07 -2.54 3.64
C VAL A 71 10.59 -2.40 3.70
N GLU A 72 11.27 -3.51 3.92
CA GLU A 72 12.73 -3.62 3.84
C GLU A 72 13.14 -4.62 2.77
N VAL A 73 14.28 -4.39 2.14
CA VAL A 73 14.95 -5.42 1.33
C VAL A 73 15.70 -6.36 2.26
N LYS A 74 15.53 -7.67 2.09
CA LYS A 74 16.19 -8.68 2.91
C LYS A 74 17.71 -8.47 2.93
N GLY A 75 18.29 -8.43 4.13
CA GLY A 75 19.71 -8.25 4.36
C GLY A 75 20.19 -6.80 4.39
N GLU A 76 19.36 -5.82 4.00
CA GLU A 76 19.73 -4.40 4.06
C GLU A 76 19.33 -3.75 5.39
N GLY A 77 18.20 -4.18 6.00
CA GLY A 77 17.70 -3.63 7.27
C GLY A 77 17.28 -2.15 7.17
N ILE A 78 16.94 -1.71 5.96
CA ILE A 78 16.61 -0.30 5.66
C ILE A 78 15.19 -0.23 5.12
N LEU A 79 14.38 0.68 5.68
CA LEU A 79 13.06 1.00 5.15
C LEU A 79 13.21 1.60 3.74
N VAL A 80 12.65 0.92 2.74
CA VAL A 80 12.72 1.31 1.32
C VAL A 80 11.36 1.71 0.75
N GLY A 81 10.31 1.55 1.53
CA GLY A 81 8.96 1.92 1.13
C GLY A 81 7.93 1.58 2.19
N GLU A 82 6.71 1.95 1.90
CA GLU A 82 5.54 1.66 2.73
C GLU A 82 4.41 1.10 1.87
N LEU A 83 3.66 0.19 2.47
CA LEU A 83 2.42 -0.36 1.93
C LEU A 83 1.28 0.04 2.86
N ALA A 84 0.09 0.13 2.30
CA ALA A 84 -1.12 0.43 3.05
C ALA A 84 -2.27 -0.46 2.60
N MET A 85 -3.17 -0.78 3.51
CA MET A 85 -4.42 -1.46 3.22
C MET A 85 -5.58 -0.75 3.92
N GLY A 86 -6.53 -0.28 3.13
CA GLY A 86 -7.77 0.35 3.58
C GLY A 86 -8.90 -0.66 3.71
N PHE A 87 -9.68 -0.55 4.77
CA PHE A 87 -10.89 -1.35 5.04
C PHE A 87 -12.11 -0.57 4.55
N ILE A 88 -12.45 -0.69 3.27
CA ILE A 88 -13.40 0.20 2.58
C ILE A 88 -14.86 -0.15 2.92
N SER A 89 -15.20 -1.43 2.94
CA SER A 89 -16.53 -1.90 3.34
C SER A 89 -16.46 -3.28 3.96
N ALA A 90 -16.86 -3.38 5.24
CA ALA A 90 -16.96 -4.64 5.95
C ALA A 90 -18.11 -5.50 5.38
N THR A 91 -19.25 -4.87 5.06
CA THR A 91 -20.43 -5.57 4.51
C THR A 91 -20.14 -6.24 3.18
N HIS A 92 -19.33 -5.59 2.33
CA HIS A 92 -19.00 -6.09 1.00
C HIS A 92 -17.63 -6.77 0.94
N ALA A 93 -16.90 -6.82 2.06
CA ALA A 93 -15.52 -7.31 2.15
C ALA A 93 -14.61 -6.67 1.08
N HIS A 94 -14.69 -5.32 0.96
CA HIS A 94 -13.90 -4.54 0.02
C HIS A 94 -12.72 -3.89 0.72
N TYR A 95 -11.55 -4.03 0.12
CA TYR A 95 -10.30 -3.47 0.59
C TYR A 95 -9.65 -2.64 -0.51
N GLU A 96 -8.76 -1.75 -0.13
CA GLU A 96 -7.97 -0.94 -1.04
C GLU A 96 -6.50 -1.03 -0.69
N VAL A 97 -5.61 -1.06 -1.68
CA VAL A 97 -4.17 -1.07 -1.46
C VAL A 97 -3.53 0.23 -1.91
N GLY A 98 -2.54 0.68 -1.14
CA GLY A 98 -1.69 1.81 -1.46
C GLY A 98 -0.22 1.46 -1.22
N TYR A 99 0.68 2.18 -1.86
CA TYR A 99 2.12 1.98 -1.73
C TYR A 99 2.90 3.25 -2.08
N VAL A 100 4.03 3.41 -1.41
CA VAL A 100 5.04 4.44 -1.69
C VAL A 100 6.41 3.78 -1.57
N PHE A 101 7.29 3.98 -2.55
CA PHE A 101 8.64 3.42 -2.55
C PHE A 101 9.68 4.49 -2.87
N ASP A 102 10.86 4.36 -2.27
CA ASP A 102 12.03 5.18 -2.55
C ASP A 102 12.43 5.01 -4.03
N PRO A 103 12.53 6.11 -4.81
CA PRO A 103 12.93 6.08 -6.21
C PRO A 103 14.27 5.37 -6.46
N ALA A 104 15.19 5.36 -5.49
CA ALA A 104 16.46 4.65 -5.58
C ALA A 104 16.28 3.13 -5.74
N TYR A 105 15.12 2.60 -5.38
CA TYR A 105 14.74 1.19 -5.49
C TYR A 105 13.78 0.91 -6.65
N ALA A 106 13.49 1.92 -7.48
CA ALA A 106 12.59 1.79 -8.62
C ALA A 106 13.10 0.78 -9.67
N GLY A 107 12.18 0.23 -10.47
CA GLY A 107 12.52 -0.71 -11.55
C GLY A 107 12.87 -2.14 -11.11
N ARG A 108 13.08 -2.38 -9.81
CA ARG A 108 13.46 -3.70 -9.26
C ARG A 108 12.25 -4.61 -9.00
N GLY A 109 11.02 -4.12 -9.14
CA GLY A 109 9.79 -4.89 -8.95
C GLY A 109 9.33 -5.01 -7.49
N TYR A 110 9.97 -4.33 -6.54
CA TYR A 110 9.65 -4.41 -5.12
C TYR A 110 8.23 -3.92 -4.79
N ALA A 111 7.79 -2.85 -5.43
CA ALA A 111 6.41 -2.37 -5.26
C ALA A 111 5.37 -3.43 -5.63
N ALA A 112 5.53 -4.09 -6.77
CA ALA A 112 4.62 -5.16 -7.20
C ALA A 112 4.70 -6.39 -6.27
N GLU A 113 5.90 -6.78 -5.82
CA GLU A 113 6.11 -7.91 -4.92
C GLU A 113 5.49 -7.65 -3.54
N GLY A 114 5.75 -6.48 -2.96
CA GLY A 114 5.20 -6.12 -1.65
C GLY A 114 3.68 -5.93 -1.69
N THR A 115 3.16 -5.25 -2.72
CA THR A 115 1.71 -5.06 -2.86
C THR A 115 1.00 -6.40 -3.10
N ALA A 116 1.62 -7.35 -3.84
CA ALA A 116 1.08 -8.71 -4.00
C ALA A 116 0.87 -9.41 -2.65
N MET A 117 1.79 -9.26 -1.70
CA MET A 117 1.66 -9.82 -0.35
C MET A 117 0.47 -9.19 0.42
N ILE A 118 0.24 -7.89 0.27
CA ILE A 118 -0.89 -7.21 0.93
C ILE A 118 -2.22 -7.60 0.27
N VAL A 119 -2.26 -7.77 -1.05
CA VAL A 119 -3.44 -8.31 -1.76
C VAL A 119 -3.72 -9.75 -1.32
N GLU A 120 -2.68 -10.57 -1.17
CA GLU A 120 -2.79 -11.94 -0.64
C GLU A 120 -3.32 -11.95 0.81
N LEU A 121 -2.81 -11.06 1.67
CA LEU A 121 -3.30 -10.88 3.04
C LEU A 121 -4.80 -10.52 3.04
N ALA A 122 -5.22 -9.61 2.17
CA ALA A 122 -6.63 -9.23 2.07
C ALA A 122 -7.50 -10.43 1.68
N PHE A 123 -7.13 -11.21 0.67
CA PHE A 123 -7.93 -12.34 0.20
C PHE A 123 -7.85 -13.55 1.12
N SER A 124 -6.66 -13.99 1.47
CA SER A 124 -6.45 -15.26 2.20
C SER A 124 -6.50 -15.07 3.72
N GLY A 125 -6.03 -13.92 4.23
CA GLY A 125 -6.02 -13.63 5.67
C GLY A 125 -7.33 -13.02 6.18
N LEU A 126 -7.94 -12.12 5.41
CA LEU A 126 -9.09 -11.33 5.85
C LEU A 126 -10.39 -11.64 5.10
N GLY A 127 -10.36 -12.56 4.13
CA GLY A 127 -11.55 -12.99 3.40
C GLY A 127 -12.14 -11.93 2.47
N ALA A 128 -11.31 -11.06 1.92
CA ALA A 128 -11.75 -10.05 0.96
C ALA A 128 -12.50 -10.68 -0.21
N HIS A 129 -13.58 -10.01 -0.66
CA HIS A 129 -14.24 -10.31 -1.92
C HIS A 129 -13.55 -9.58 -3.07
N ARG A 130 -13.11 -8.35 -2.81
CA ARG A 130 -12.56 -7.42 -3.80
C ARG A 130 -11.43 -6.59 -3.19
N VAL A 131 -10.38 -6.40 -3.97
CA VAL A 131 -9.31 -5.45 -3.66
C VAL A 131 -9.20 -4.45 -4.80
N SER A 132 -9.13 -3.16 -4.46
CA SER A 132 -8.97 -2.05 -5.39
C SER A 132 -7.66 -1.30 -5.13
N GLY A 133 -7.28 -0.50 -6.11
CA GLY A 133 -6.24 0.53 -5.99
C GLY A 133 -6.68 1.76 -6.76
N ARG A 134 -6.47 2.95 -6.19
CA ARG A 134 -6.83 4.25 -6.77
C ARG A 134 -5.57 5.08 -6.94
N LEU A 135 -5.49 5.84 -8.02
CA LEU A 135 -4.31 6.64 -8.33
C LEU A 135 -4.65 7.83 -9.24
N ASP A 136 -3.83 8.87 -9.15
CA ASP A 136 -3.82 9.97 -10.12
C ASP A 136 -3.53 9.42 -11.52
N ALA A 137 -4.34 9.77 -12.51
CA ALA A 137 -4.24 9.23 -13.88
C ALA A 137 -2.88 9.50 -14.55
N ARG A 138 -2.10 10.44 -14.03
CA ARG A 138 -0.74 10.76 -14.49
C ARG A 138 0.34 9.85 -13.90
N ASN A 139 -0.02 9.00 -12.91
CA ASN A 139 0.93 8.11 -12.21
C ASN A 139 1.07 6.77 -12.94
N ASP A 140 1.63 6.78 -14.14
CA ASP A 140 1.90 5.59 -14.94
C ASP A 140 2.71 4.50 -14.19
N PRO A 141 3.74 4.84 -13.38
CA PRO A 141 4.44 3.82 -12.60
C PRO A 141 3.52 3.05 -11.67
N SER A 142 2.60 3.73 -10.99
CA SER A 142 1.63 3.10 -10.09
C SER A 142 0.63 2.24 -10.87
N ALA A 143 0.09 2.73 -12.00
CA ALA A 143 -0.79 1.94 -12.86
C ALA A 143 -0.15 0.60 -13.27
N ARG A 144 1.12 0.64 -13.71
CA ARG A 144 1.87 -0.58 -14.08
C ARG A 144 2.05 -1.58 -12.94
N VAL A 145 2.12 -1.12 -11.69
CA VAL A 145 2.17 -2.03 -10.53
C VAL A 145 0.84 -2.79 -10.40
N LEU A 146 -0.30 -2.08 -10.45
CA LEU A 146 -1.62 -2.71 -10.34
C LEU A 146 -1.90 -3.66 -11.51
N GLU A 147 -1.51 -3.28 -12.72
CA GLU A 147 -1.62 -4.15 -13.92
C GLU A 147 -0.79 -5.42 -13.79
N LYS A 148 0.43 -5.35 -13.24
CA LYS A 148 1.27 -6.53 -12.95
C LYS A 148 0.63 -7.49 -11.93
N LEU A 149 -0.21 -6.98 -11.06
CA LEU A 149 -0.99 -7.79 -10.12
C LEU A 149 -2.21 -8.44 -10.75
N GLY A 150 -2.48 -8.18 -12.04
CA GLY A 150 -3.66 -8.67 -12.72
C GLY A 150 -4.92 -7.85 -12.45
N MET A 151 -4.79 -6.68 -11.84
CA MET A 151 -5.92 -5.78 -11.67
C MET A 151 -6.33 -5.18 -13.00
N ARG A 152 -7.62 -5.15 -13.28
CA ARG A 152 -8.18 -4.47 -14.46
C ARG A 152 -8.57 -3.04 -14.10
N ARG A 153 -8.38 -2.12 -15.04
CA ARG A 153 -8.91 -0.77 -14.90
C ARG A 153 -10.44 -0.80 -15.06
N GLU A 154 -11.15 -0.31 -14.06
CA GLU A 154 -12.62 -0.28 -14.04
C GLU A 154 -13.20 1.11 -14.24
N ALA A 155 -12.45 2.17 -13.86
CA ALA A 155 -12.90 3.53 -14.06
C ALA A 155 -11.76 4.49 -14.39
N HIS A 156 -12.13 5.57 -15.08
CA HIS A 156 -11.38 6.81 -15.23
C HIS A 156 -12.35 7.95 -14.95
N PHE A 157 -12.17 8.58 -13.82
CA PHE A 157 -12.96 9.73 -13.42
C PHE A 157 -12.23 11.02 -13.83
N ILE A 158 -12.90 11.88 -14.55
CA ILE A 158 -12.33 13.15 -15.03
C ILE A 158 -12.56 14.21 -13.95
N GLU A 159 -11.49 14.95 -13.60
CA GLU A 159 -11.52 16.03 -12.61
C GLU A 159 -12.24 15.61 -11.30
N ASN A 160 -11.94 14.39 -10.81
CA ASN A 160 -12.60 13.78 -9.67
C ASN A 160 -12.09 14.29 -8.32
N GLU A 161 -10.83 14.69 -8.27
CA GLU A 161 -10.15 15.08 -7.04
C GLU A 161 -9.51 16.47 -7.17
N TYR A 162 -9.71 17.33 -6.15
CA TYR A 162 -9.00 18.60 -6.07
C TYR A 162 -7.80 18.47 -5.14
N VAL A 163 -6.61 18.33 -5.72
CA VAL A 163 -5.38 18.03 -4.98
C VAL A 163 -4.34 19.12 -5.22
N LYS A 164 -3.78 19.70 -4.15
CA LYS A 164 -2.70 20.70 -4.20
C LYS A 164 -3.00 21.90 -5.13
N GLY A 165 -4.27 22.31 -5.21
CA GLY A 165 -4.68 23.49 -5.97
C GLY A 165 -5.05 23.22 -7.43
N GLU A 166 -5.13 21.97 -7.86
CA GLU A 166 -5.56 21.56 -9.21
C GLU A 166 -6.58 20.43 -9.20
N TRP A 167 -7.43 20.36 -10.22
CA TRP A 167 -8.28 19.20 -10.48
C TRP A 167 -7.47 18.10 -11.14
N THR A 168 -7.64 16.88 -10.66
CA THR A 168 -6.93 15.70 -11.16
C THR A 168 -7.90 14.60 -11.56
N ASP A 169 -7.54 13.87 -12.58
CA ASP A 169 -8.24 12.64 -12.97
C ASP A 169 -7.81 11.47 -12.08
N GLU A 170 -8.73 10.56 -11.85
CA GLU A 170 -8.49 9.37 -11.05
C GLU A 170 -8.73 8.09 -11.84
N LEU A 171 -7.80 7.16 -11.74
CA LEU A 171 -7.98 5.79 -12.23
C LEU A 171 -8.31 4.84 -11.07
N VAL A 172 -9.25 3.93 -11.30
CA VAL A 172 -9.58 2.85 -10.37
C VAL A 172 -9.29 1.50 -11.02
N TYR A 173 -8.47 0.72 -10.34
CA TYR A 173 -8.14 -0.66 -10.69
C TYR A 173 -8.71 -1.61 -9.65
N ALA A 174 -9.04 -2.84 -10.05
CA ALA A 174 -9.52 -3.85 -9.10
C ALA A 174 -9.30 -5.28 -9.56
N ILE A 175 -9.33 -6.19 -8.57
CA ILE A 175 -9.31 -7.63 -8.77
C ILE A 175 -10.24 -8.31 -7.77
N LEU A 176 -10.84 -9.43 -8.16
CA LEU A 176 -11.72 -10.24 -7.32
C LEU A 176 -10.98 -11.48 -6.78
N ALA A 177 -11.44 -12.01 -5.66
CA ALA A 177 -10.86 -13.20 -5.05
C ALA A 177 -10.72 -14.42 -6.00
N PRO A 178 -11.70 -14.77 -6.85
CA PRO A 178 -11.54 -15.87 -7.80
C PRO A 178 -10.46 -15.62 -8.86
N GLU A 179 -10.34 -14.37 -9.34
CA GLU A 179 -9.33 -13.96 -10.33
C GLU A 179 -7.92 -14.08 -9.72
N TRP A 180 -7.76 -13.59 -8.49
CA TRP A 180 -6.49 -13.68 -7.74
C TRP A 180 -6.04 -15.12 -7.53
N ARG A 181 -6.96 -16.01 -7.09
CA ARG A 181 -6.67 -17.43 -6.91
C ARG A 181 -6.22 -18.11 -8.20
N THR A 182 -6.81 -17.72 -9.32
CA THR A 182 -6.41 -18.24 -10.65
C THR A 182 -4.99 -17.83 -11.02
N LEU A 183 -4.58 -16.61 -10.65
CA LEU A 183 -3.26 -16.06 -10.96
C LEU A 183 -2.17 -16.57 -10.03
N ARG A 184 -2.46 -16.80 -8.74
CA ARG A 184 -1.46 -17.00 -7.67
C ARG A 184 -1.44 -18.40 -7.10
N GLY A 185 -2.44 -19.23 -7.37
CA GLY A 185 -2.54 -20.59 -6.83
C GLY A 185 -3.13 -20.64 -5.41
N PRO A 186 -2.74 -21.64 -4.60
CA PRO A 186 -3.33 -21.86 -3.28
C PRO A 186 -3.09 -20.69 -2.32
N ALA A 187 -4.02 -20.52 -1.38
CA ALA A 187 -3.99 -19.47 -0.38
C ALA A 187 -2.77 -19.57 0.55
N THR A 188 -2.23 -18.43 0.94
CA THR A 188 -1.20 -18.30 1.98
C THR A 188 -1.88 -18.24 3.35
N GLU A 189 -1.32 -18.93 4.34
CA GLU A 189 -1.78 -18.83 5.73
C GLU A 189 -1.17 -17.60 6.42
N PHE A 190 -2.01 -16.87 7.16
CA PHE A 190 -1.59 -15.72 7.96
C PHE A 190 -1.97 -15.94 9.43
N GLU A 191 -1.11 -15.50 10.32
CA GLU A 191 -1.34 -15.58 11.75
C GLU A 191 -1.85 -14.24 12.32
N PHE A 192 -2.82 -14.34 13.24
CA PHE A 192 -3.39 -13.19 13.94
C PHE A 192 -3.41 -13.44 15.46
N ARG A 193 -3.16 -12.38 16.24
CA ARG A 193 -3.27 -12.37 17.69
C ARG A 193 -4.52 -11.59 18.14
N LYS A 194 -5.10 -12.03 19.25
CA LYS A 194 -6.19 -11.33 19.93
C LYS A 194 -5.67 -10.11 20.68
#